data_e5a648a4f9afff0570647afdb504574d
#
_entry.id   e5a648a4f9afff0570647afdb504574d
#
_cell.length_a   1.000
_cell.length_b   1.000
_cell.length_c   1.000
_cell.angle_alpha   90.00
_cell.angle_beta   90.00
_cell.angle_gamma   90.00
#
_symmetry.space_group_name_H-M   'P 1'
#
loop_
_entity.id
_entity.type
_entity.pdbx_description
1 polymer ?
#
loop_
_entity_poly.entity_id
_entity_poly.type
_entity_poly.pdbx_seq_one_letter_code
_entity_poly.pdbx_strand_id
1 'polypeptide(L)'
;MADLDELRRLRRARSRMDREFARPLDVAALAHTALMSTAHFSRRFRDTYGETPYAYLMTRRIERAAALLRGGEVSVTDACMQVGCTSLGSFSASFTRLMGETPSAYRARDHEALDGMPGCLAMVLTRPRKGDPSRSFREARRAVPA
;
A
#
# COMPACT_ATOMS: atom_id res chain seq x y z
N MET A 1 -1.26 -28.46 -2.66
CA MET A 1 -2.48 -27.64 -2.91
C MET A 1 -2.94 -27.00 -1.60
N ALA A 2 -3.26 -25.74 -1.65
CA ALA A 2 -3.84 -25.08 -0.48
C ALA A 2 -5.26 -25.60 -0.26
N ASP A 3 -5.57 -25.96 0.98
CA ASP A 3 -6.92 -26.29 1.38
C ASP A 3 -7.84 -25.08 1.22
N LEU A 4 -9.06 -25.29 0.75
CA LEU A 4 -10.06 -24.21 0.59
C LEU A 4 -10.35 -23.51 1.91
N ASP A 5 -10.33 -24.23 3.02
CA ASP A 5 -10.51 -23.63 4.33
C ASP A 5 -9.33 -22.71 4.71
N GLU A 6 -8.11 -23.14 4.42
CA GLU A 6 -6.91 -22.32 4.60
C GLU A 6 -6.99 -21.04 3.77
N LEU A 7 -7.38 -21.13 2.50
CA LEU A 7 -7.56 -19.94 1.65
C LEU A 7 -8.63 -18.98 2.18
N ARG A 8 -9.72 -19.50 2.72
CA ARG A 8 -10.76 -18.68 3.36
C ARG A 8 -10.23 -17.94 4.58
N ARG A 9 -9.41 -18.61 5.39
CA ARG A 9 -8.77 -18.03 6.57
C ARG A 9 -7.77 -16.94 6.20
N LEU A 10 -6.93 -17.16 5.20
CA LEU A 10 -6.01 -16.15 4.65
C LEU A 10 -6.77 -14.94 4.08
N ARG A 11 -7.84 -15.18 3.34
CA ARG A 11 -8.69 -14.12 2.81
C ARG A 11 -9.35 -13.29 3.90
N ARG A 12 -9.75 -13.92 4.99
CA ARG A 12 -10.30 -13.22 6.16
C ARG A 12 -9.29 -12.26 6.78
N ALA A 13 -8.04 -12.69 6.94
CA ALA A 13 -6.95 -11.84 7.42
C ALA A 13 -6.69 -10.67 6.45
N ARG A 14 -6.64 -10.93 5.15
CA ARG A 14 -6.47 -9.89 4.13
C ARG A 14 -7.61 -8.87 4.15
N SER A 15 -8.85 -9.32 4.27
CA SER A 15 -10.01 -8.44 4.37
C SER A 15 -9.95 -7.54 5.61
N ARG A 16 -9.44 -8.07 6.73
CA ARG A 16 -9.18 -7.28 7.94
C ARG A 16 -8.16 -6.18 7.68
N MET A 17 -7.07 -6.50 6.98
CA MET A 17 -6.07 -5.50 6.60
C MET A 17 -6.67 -4.39 5.74
N ASP A 18 -7.50 -4.72 4.78
CA ASP A 18 -8.15 -3.76 3.89
C ASP A 18 -9.12 -2.81 4.62
N ARG A 19 -9.79 -3.30 5.66
CA ARG A 19 -10.72 -2.50 6.45
C ARG A 19 -10.06 -1.72 7.58
N GLU A 20 -9.06 -2.30 8.20
CA GLU A 20 -8.46 -1.80 9.43
C GLU A 20 -7.00 -1.37 9.24
N PHE A 21 -6.62 -0.99 8.02
CA PHE A 21 -5.23 -0.64 7.67
C PHE A 21 -4.64 0.47 8.56
N ALA A 22 -5.46 1.39 9.05
CA ALA A 22 -5.03 2.51 9.89
C ALA A 22 -4.81 2.12 11.36
N ARG A 23 -5.22 0.91 11.76
CA ARG A 23 -5.01 0.40 13.12
C ARG A 23 -3.62 -0.22 13.26
N PRO A 24 -3.10 -0.34 14.49
CA PRO A 24 -1.82 -1.01 14.74
C PRO A 24 -1.95 -2.53 14.57
N LEU A 25 -2.05 -2.97 13.32
CA LEU A 25 -2.08 -4.39 12.97
C LEU A 25 -0.67 -4.93 12.86
N ASP A 26 -0.34 -5.92 13.70
CA ASP A 26 0.88 -6.68 13.56
C ASP A 26 0.63 -8.05 12.92
N VAL A 27 1.71 -8.72 12.51
CA VAL A 27 1.62 -10.04 11.86
C VAL A 27 1.01 -11.09 12.80
N ALA A 28 1.29 -10.99 14.10
CA ALA A 28 0.74 -11.92 15.09
C ALA A 28 -0.79 -11.80 15.20
N ALA A 29 -1.33 -10.59 15.21
CA ALA A 29 -2.78 -10.35 15.24
C ALA A 29 -3.47 -10.89 13.98
N LEU A 30 -2.83 -10.71 12.81
CA LEU A 30 -3.34 -11.22 11.54
C LEU A 30 -3.29 -12.74 11.46
N ALA A 31 -2.20 -13.35 11.94
CA ALA A 31 -2.07 -14.80 12.05
C ALA A 31 -3.16 -15.38 12.94
N HIS A 32 -3.46 -14.73 14.05
CA HIS A 32 -4.56 -15.13 14.95
C HIS A 32 -5.92 -15.08 14.23
N THR A 33 -6.17 -14.04 13.44
CA THR A 33 -7.38 -13.94 12.59
C THR A 33 -7.50 -15.12 11.63
N ALA A 34 -6.37 -15.57 11.08
CA ALA A 34 -6.30 -16.71 10.18
C ALA A 34 -6.25 -18.06 10.91
N LEU A 35 -6.24 -18.09 12.23
CA LEU A 35 -6.10 -19.30 13.06
C LEU A 35 -4.82 -20.09 12.71
N MET A 36 -3.72 -19.36 12.53
CA MET A 36 -2.41 -19.90 12.16
C MET A 36 -1.32 -19.37 13.09
N SER A 37 -0.21 -20.10 13.19
CA SER A 37 1.01 -19.55 13.77
C SER A 37 1.54 -18.41 12.90
N THR A 38 2.30 -17.49 13.50
CA THR A 38 2.87 -16.34 12.79
C THR A 38 3.74 -16.77 11.60
N ALA A 39 4.61 -17.75 11.81
CA ALA A 39 5.50 -18.25 10.75
C ALA A 39 4.72 -18.93 9.62
N HIS A 40 3.75 -19.76 9.96
CA HIS A 40 2.91 -20.44 8.96
C HIS A 40 2.08 -19.45 8.16
N PHE A 41 1.45 -18.49 8.85
CA PHE A 41 0.66 -17.43 8.22
C PHE A 41 1.51 -16.62 7.24
N SER A 42 2.69 -16.16 7.65
CA SER A 42 3.57 -15.37 6.79
C SER A 42 3.96 -16.11 5.52
N ARG A 43 4.34 -17.38 5.63
CA ARG A 43 4.70 -18.22 4.47
C ARG A 43 3.50 -18.44 3.54
N ARG A 44 2.36 -18.82 4.09
CA ARG A 44 1.16 -19.11 3.30
C ARG A 44 0.58 -17.86 2.66
N PHE A 45 0.60 -16.73 3.35
CA PHE A 45 0.19 -15.46 2.80
C PHE A 45 1.06 -15.06 1.60
N ARG A 46 2.38 -15.16 1.75
CA ARG A 46 3.34 -14.87 0.68
C ARG A 46 3.16 -15.82 -0.51
N ASP A 47 2.99 -17.12 -0.28
CA ASP A 47 2.77 -18.10 -1.33
C ASP A 47 1.48 -17.84 -2.10
N THR A 48 0.43 -17.43 -1.40
CA THR A 48 -0.89 -17.20 -1.99
C THR A 48 -0.98 -15.86 -2.71
N TYR A 49 -0.45 -14.78 -2.12
CA TYR A 49 -0.62 -13.41 -2.62
C TYR A 49 0.65 -12.81 -3.21
N GLY A 50 1.78 -13.50 -3.14
CA GLY A 50 3.04 -13.09 -3.74
C GLY A 50 3.79 -12.01 -2.99
N GLU A 51 3.33 -11.59 -1.83
CA GLU A 51 4.01 -10.61 -0.96
C GLU A 51 3.77 -10.93 0.52
N THR A 52 4.66 -10.45 1.38
CA THR A 52 4.52 -10.64 2.83
C THR A 52 3.31 -9.89 3.38
N PRO A 53 2.74 -10.31 4.52
CA PRO A 53 1.67 -9.57 5.17
C PRO A 53 2.02 -8.11 5.44
N TYR A 54 3.23 -7.85 5.94
CA TYR A 54 3.71 -6.49 6.21
C TYR A 54 3.77 -5.64 4.92
N ALA A 55 4.34 -6.18 3.85
CA ALA A 55 4.42 -5.50 2.56
C ALA A 55 3.02 -5.17 2.01
N TYR A 56 2.09 -6.10 2.12
CA TYR A 56 0.70 -5.88 1.73
C TYR A 56 0.06 -4.73 2.52
N LEU A 57 0.19 -4.75 3.85
CA LEU A 57 -0.36 -3.70 4.71
C LEU A 57 0.24 -2.33 4.40
N MET A 58 1.57 -2.25 4.23
CA MET A 58 2.25 -1.00 3.86
C MET A 58 1.77 -0.48 2.51
N THR A 59 1.60 -1.34 1.53
CA THR A 59 1.07 -0.95 0.21
C THR A 59 -0.33 -0.34 0.35
N ARG A 60 -1.21 -0.93 1.15
CA ARG A 60 -2.55 -0.38 1.41
C ARG A 60 -2.49 1.00 2.08
N ARG A 61 -1.64 1.16 3.06
CA ARG A 61 -1.42 2.44 3.74
C ARG A 61 -0.91 3.51 2.77
N ILE A 62 0.07 3.18 1.95
CA ILE A 62 0.64 4.09 0.95
C ILE A 62 -0.39 4.48 -0.11
N GLU A 63 -1.16 3.54 -0.62
CA GLU A 63 -2.23 3.82 -1.59
C GLU A 63 -3.27 4.80 -1.02
N ARG A 64 -3.66 4.59 0.23
CA ARG A 64 -4.59 5.51 0.90
C ARG A 64 -3.98 6.88 1.16
N ALA A 65 -2.72 6.93 1.58
CA ALA A 65 -1.99 8.19 1.75
C ALA A 65 -1.89 8.96 0.43
N ALA A 66 -1.59 8.28 -0.66
CA ALA A 66 -1.55 8.89 -1.99
C ALA A 66 -2.90 9.52 -2.36
N ALA A 67 -4.01 8.84 -2.08
CA ALA A 67 -5.34 9.39 -2.28
C ALA A 67 -5.58 10.67 -1.47
N LEU A 68 -5.16 10.69 -0.21
CA LEU A 68 -5.25 11.88 0.66
C LEU A 68 -4.39 13.04 0.13
N LEU A 69 -3.16 12.74 -0.32
CA LEU A 69 -2.23 13.75 -0.81
C LEU A 69 -2.67 14.36 -2.16
N ARG A 70 -3.35 13.60 -3.00
CA ARG A 70 -3.92 14.12 -4.26
C ARG A 70 -4.92 15.25 -4.04
N GLY A 71 -5.65 15.21 -2.94
CA GLY A 71 -6.58 16.28 -2.57
C GLY A 71 -5.91 17.61 -2.24
N GLY A 72 -4.63 17.62 -1.90
CA GLY A 72 -3.84 18.81 -1.62
C GLY A 72 -4.09 19.48 -0.27
N GLU A 73 -5.11 19.08 0.45
CA GLU A 73 -5.49 19.69 1.74
C GLU A 73 -4.80 19.05 2.94
N VAL A 74 -4.41 17.77 2.81
CA VAL A 74 -3.78 17.01 3.88
C VAL A 74 -2.26 17.13 3.75
N SER A 75 -1.58 17.47 4.87
CA SER A 75 -0.12 17.51 4.92
C SER A 75 0.47 16.08 4.84
N VAL A 76 1.75 15.97 4.46
CA VAL A 76 2.45 14.69 4.43
C VAL A 76 2.44 14.03 5.81
N THR A 77 2.70 14.78 6.87
CA THR A 77 2.68 14.28 8.24
C THR A 77 1.29 13.78 8.63
N ASP A 78 0.25 14.52 8.32
CA ASP A 78 -1.12 14.11 8.64
C ASP A 78 -1.55 12.88 7.84
N ALA A 79 -1.19 12.80 6.57
CA ALA A 79 -1.45 11.60 5.76
C ALA A 79 -0.76 10.36 6.35
N CYS A 80 0.50 10.49 6.75
CA CYS A 80 1.25 9.44 7.44
C CYS A 80 0.51 8.94 8.69
N MET A 81 0.08 9.86 9.54
CA MET A 81 -0.63 9.54 10.77
C MET A 81 -2.01 8.91 10.52
N GLN A 82 -2.76 9.45 9.58
CA GLN A 82 -4.12 8.97 9.26
C GLN A 82 -4.14 7.54 8.72
N VAL A 83 -3.08 7.12 8.05
CA VAL A 83 -2.99 5.74 7.52
C VAL A 83 -2.35 4.76 8.49
N GLY A 84 -2.06 5.19 9.72
CA GLY A 84 -1.54 4.32 10.77
C GLY A 84 -0.03 4.14 10.77
N CYS A 85 0.72 4.91 10.01
CA CYS A 85 2.18 4.92 10.07
C CYS A 85 2.65 5.77 11.25
N THR A 86 3.63 5.26 12.01
CA THR A 86 4.15 5.91 13.21
C THR A 86 5.51 6.58 12.98
N SER A 87 6.20 6.23 11.89
CA SER A 87 7.49 6.78 11.51
C SER A 87 7.39 7.49 10.16
N LEU A 88 7.59 8.79 10.16
CA LEU A 88 7.57 9.59 8.94
C LEU A 88 8.70 9.18 7.97
N GLY A 89 9.89 8.85 8.49
CA GLY A 89 11.01 8.39 7.68
C GLY A 89 10.73 7.08 6.97
N SER A 90 10.21 6.08 7.68
CA SER A 90 9.82 4.79 7.09
C SER A 90 8.66 4.95 6.10
N PHE A 91 7.70 5.79 6.42
CA PHE A 91 6.59 6.14 5.53
C PHE A 91 7.10 6.75 4.23
N SER A 92 7.95 7.78 4.31
CA SER A 92 8.52 8.46 3.14
C SER A 92 9.34 7.51 2.26
N ALA A 93 10.15 6.64 2.86
CA ALA A 93 10.93 5.64 2.13
C ALA A 93 10.03 4.63 1.40
N SER A 94 9.01 4.12 2.07
CA SER A 94 8.05 3.19 1.48
C SER A 94 7.21 3.84 0.39
N PHE A 95 6.78 5.08 0.61
CA PHE A 95 6.04 5.86 -0.38
C PHE A 95 6.87 6.07 -1.64
N THR A 96 8.12 6.52 -1.49
CA THR A 96 9.03 6.76 -2.63
C THR A 96 9.29 5.47 -3.40
N ARG A 97 9.48 4.35 -2.71
CA ARG A 97 9.70 3.06 -3.35
C ARG A 97 8.48 2.60 -4.17
N LEU A 98 7.27 2.80 -3.65
CA LEU A 98 6.04 2.34 -4.30
C LEU A 98 5.53 3.31 -5.36
N MET A 99 5.65 4.61 -5.13
CA MET A 99 5.08 5.63 -5.99
C MET A 99 6.09 6.26 -6.97
N GLY A 100 7.39 6.04 -6.76
CA GLY A 100 8.45 6.57 -7.62
C GLY A 100 8.83 8.03 -7.35
N GLU A 101 8.20 8.69 -6.40
CA GLU A 101 8.50 10.07 -6.00
C GLU A 101 8.22 10.27 -4.50
N THR A 102 8.81 11.30 -3.90
CA THR A 102 8.58 11.60 -2.48
C THR A 102 7.14 12.01 -2.22
N PRO A 103 6.63 11.83 -0.97
CA PRO A 103 5.29 12.28 -0.62
C PRO A 103 5.06 13.76 -0.89
N SER A 104 6.05 14.61 -0.61
CA SER A 104 5.97 16.06 -0.84
C SER A 104 5.89 16.40 -2.33
N ALA A 105 6.70 15.77 -3.15
CA ALA A 105 6.68 15.95 -4.61
C ALA A 105 5.35 15.46 -5.20
N TYR A 106 4.87 14.31 -4.73
CA TYR A 106 3.60 13.75 -5.14
C TYR A 106 2.43 14.70 -4.79
N ARG A 107 2.42 15.24 -3.58
CA ARG A 107 1.39 16.18 -3.13
C ARG A 107 1.38 17.47 -3.96
N ALA A 108 2.56 17.98 -4.31
CA ALA A 108 2.71 19.23 -5.06
C ALA A 108 2.39 19.10 -6.55
N ARG A 109 2.41 17.86 -7.07
CA ARG A 109 2.16 17.58 -8.49
C ARG A 109 0.69 17.76 -8.83
N ASP A 110 0.41 18.17 -10.07
CA ASP A 110 -0.94 18.22 -10.61
C ASP A 110 -1.48 16.78 -10.83
N HIS A 111 -2.67 16.52 -10.32
CA HIS A 111 -3.38 15.25 -10.43
C HIS A 111 -4.70 15.38 -11.20
N GLU A 112 -4.89 16.45 -11.95
CA GLU A 112 -6.14 16.75 -12.66
C GLU A 112 -6.65 15.56 -13.49
N ALA A 113 -5.75 14.80 -14.10
CA ALA A 113 -6.11 13.61 -14.88
C ALA A 113 -6.77 12.49 -14.03
N LEU A 114 -6.63 12.55 -12.70
CA LEU A 114 -7.23 11.60 -11.76
C LEU A 114 -8.42 12.19 -11.02
N ASP A 115 -8.68 13.48 -11.21
CA ASP A 115 -9.83 14.15 -10.58
C ASP A 115 -11.14 13.59 -11.14
N GLY A 116 -12.06 13.29 -10.24
CA GLY A 116 -13.34 12.67 -10.60
C GLY A 116 -13.31 11.16 -10.75
N MET A 117 -12.15 10.50 -10.68
CA MET A 117 -12.10 9.04 -10.65
C MET A 117 -12.44 8.49 -9.26
N PRO A 118 -13.19 7.37 -9.17
CA PRO A 118 -13.32 6.66 -7.91
C PRO A 118 -11.92 6.33 -7.36
N GLY A 119 -11.72 6.52 -6.04
CA GLY A 119 -10.42 6.30 -5.40
C GLY A 119 -9.82 4.92 -5.67
N CYS A 120 -10.66 3.88 -5.72
CA CYS A 120 -10.24 2.52 -6.05
C CYS A 120 -9.68 2.40 -7.49
N LEU A 121 -10.27 3.09 -8.46
CA LEU A 121 -9.79 3.08 -9.85
C LEU A 121 -8.48 3.85 -9.98
N ALA A 122 -8.37 5.01 -9.34
CA ALA A 122 -7.14 5.78 -9.30
C ALA A 122 -6.00 4.98 -8.67
N MET A 123 -6.26 4.23 -7.59
CA MET A 123 -5.29 3.35 -6.96
C MET A 123 -4.82 2.23 -7.90
N VAL A 124 -5.73 1.61 -8.65
CA VAL A 124 -5.37 0.56 -9.61
C VAL A 124 -4.49 1.11 -10.74
N LEU A 125 -4.84 2.29 -11.28
CA LEU A 125 -4.10 2.92 -12.38
C LEU A 125 -2.73 3.45 -11.97
N THR A 126 -2.57 3.84 -10.71
CA THR A 126 -1.30 4.41 -10.20
C THR A 126 -0.42 3.38 -9.51
N ARG A 127 -0.91 2.16 -9.28
CA ARG A 127 -0.15 1.10 -8.63
C ARG A 127 1.02 0.65 -9.51
N PRO A 128 2.26 0.64 -8.99
CA PRO A 128 3.39 0.06 -9.71
C PRO A 128 3.12 -1.41 -10.01
N ARG A 129 3.27 -1.82 -11.24
CA ARG A 129 3.14 -3.23 -11.62
C ARG A 129 4.36 -4.01 -11.14
N LYS A 130 4.12 -5.08 -10.40
CA LYS A 130 5.17 -5.99 -9.95
C LYS A 130 5.86 -6.60 -11.19
N GLY A 131 7.17 -6.44 -11.30
CA GLY A 131 7.97 -7.10 -12.33
C GLY A 131 8.38 -6.27 -13.53
N ASP A 132 8.15 -4.97 -13.54
CA ASP A 132 8.70 -4.10 -14.59
C ASP A 132 9.89 -3.27 -14.02
N PRO A 133 11.11 -3.79 -14.10
CA PRO A 133 12.31 -3.05 -13.68
C PRO A 133 12.66 -1.92 -14.64
N SER A 134 12.00 -1.83 -15.81
CA SER A 134 12.30 -0.81 -16.84
C SER A 134 11.64 0.54 -16.56
N ARG A 135 10.66 0.60 -15.64
CA ARG A 135 10.15 1.86 -15.12
C ARG A 135 11.06 2.38 -14.01
N SER A 136 12.31 2.53 -14.35
CA SER A 136 13.27 3.19 -13.48
C SER A 136 12.91 4.67 -13.32
N PHE A 137 13.36 5.23 -12.22
CA PHE A 137 13.26 6.65 -11.84
C PHE A 137 13.47 7.67 -13.00
N ARG A 138 14.04 7.25 -14.12
CA ARG A 138 14.35 8.11 -15.27
C ARG A 138 13.14 8.37 -16.17
N GLU A 139 12.20 7.44 -16.28
CA GLU A 139 11.00 7.64 -17.11
C GLU A 139 9.98 8.53 -16.43
N ALA A 140 9.83 8.40 -15.10
CA ALA A 140 8.95 9.25 -14.33
C ALA A 140 9.37 10.74 -14.39
N ARG A 141 10.68 11.02 -14.53
CA ARG A 141 11.19 12.39 -14.70
C ARG A 141 11.00 12.94 -16.11
N ARG A 142 10.85 12.10 -17.12
CA ARG A 142 10.64 12.56 -18.51
C ARG A 142 9.18 12.81 -18.86
N ALA A 143 8.26 12.35 -18.04
CA ALA A 143 6.83 12.55 -18.23
C ALA A 143 6.30 13.85 -17.61
N VAL A 144 7.17 14.69 -17.05
CA VAL A 144 6.81 16.04 -16.61
C VAL A 144 7.03 16.99 -17.78
N PRO A 145 5.98 17.50 -18.41
CA PRO A 145 6.14 18.57 -19.39
C PRO A 145 6.72 19.80 -18.67
N ALA A 146 7.68 20.39 -19.29
CA ALA A 146 8.29 21.63 -18.81
C ALA A 146 7.25 22.76 -18.71
#